data_b1e055179ee49d41bb4dc9fd658ffc8c
#
_entry.id   b1e055179ee49d41bb4dc9fd658ffc8c
#
_cell.length_a   1.000
_cell.length_b   1.000
_cell.length_c   1.000
_cell.angle_alpha   90.00
_cell.angle_beta   90.00
_cell.angle_gamma   90.00
#
_symmetry.space_group_name_H-M   'P 1'
#
loop_
_entity.id
_entity.type
_entity.pdbx_description
1 polymer ?
#
loop_
_entity_poly.entity_id
_entity_poly.type
_entity_poly.pdbx_seq_one_letter_code
_entity_poly.pdbx_strand_id
1 'polypeptide(L)'
;MSITQISVQLYSLRDALEADFEGTIRKLAAIGFPCVEPAGFHGRKPAEVAKLLGDLNLTAPSAHCGLPLGDAKNEIIETALELGHRYLITGVPPGGQDDYTSTDQVKAIAEQYCIAADNVASHGLQVGYH
;
A
#
# COMPACT_ATOMS: atom_id res chain seq x y z
N MET A 1 26.41 7.24 5.76
CA MET A 1 25.17 6.83 6.49
C MET A 1 24.02 6.90 5.52
N SER A 2 23.26 5.84 5.38
CA SER A 2 21.99 5.88 4.63
C SER A 2 20.98 6.64 5.50
N ILE A 3 20.50 7.78 5.02
CA ILE A 3 19.40 8.48 5.69
C ILE A 3 18.15 7.63 5.49
N THR A 4 17.53 7.21 6.58
CA THR A 4 16.24 6.54 6.53
C THR A 4 15.23 7.49 5.88
N GLN A 5 14.66 7.09 4.77
CA GLN A 5 13.64 7.89 4.09
C GLN A 5 12.34 7.83 4.88
N ILE A 6 11.72 9.00 5.08
CA ILE A 6 10.43 9.12 5.74
C ILE A 6 9.35 9.11 4.67
N SER A 7 8.36 8.24 4.82
CA SER A 7 7.20 8.14 3.94
C SER A 7 5.95 8.69 4.64
N VAL A 8 5.12 9.42 3.91
CA VAL A 8 3.81 9.88 4.40
C VAL A 8 2.76 8.86 4.00
N GLN A 9 2.04 8.32 4.99
CA GLN A 9 0.86 7.51 4.71
C GLN A 9 -0.31 8.41 4.27
N LEU A 10 -0.77 8.19 3.05
CA LEU A 10 -1.76 9.06 2.40
C LEU A 10 -3.16 8.99 3.03
N TYR A 11 -3.45 7.94 3.80
CA TYR A 11 -4.69 7.88 4.58
C TYR A 11 -4.85 9.05 5.55
N SER A 12 -3.75 9.55 6.10
CA SER A 12 -3.74 10.73 6.97
C SER A 12 -4.21 12.02 6.25
N LEU A 13 -4.16 12.03 4.95
CA LEU A 13 -4.54 13.14 4.07
C LEU A 13 -5.76 12.83 3.20
N ARG A 14 -6.53 11.80 3.53
CA ARG A 14 -7.64 11.30 2.71
C ARG A 14 -8.64 12.37 2.29
N ASP A 15 -8.99 13.30 3.21
CA ASP A 15 -9.95 14.36 2.92
C ASP A 15 -9.38 15.38 1.92
N ALA A 16 -8.10 15.73 2.05
CA ALA A 16 -7.41 16.62 1.11
C ALA A 16 -7.22 15.95 -0.26
N LEU A 17 -6.90 14.65 -0.28
CA LEU A 17 -6.76 13.86 -1.50
C LEU A 17 -8.09 13.67 -2.22
N GLU A 18 -9.18 13.51 -1.49
CA GLU A 18 -10.52 13.45 -2.08
C GLU A 18 -10.89 14.77 -2.75
N ALA A 19 -10.56 15.90 -2.13
CA ALA A 19 -10.85 17.23 -2.66
C ALA A 19 -9.94 17.61 -3.85
N ASP A 20 -8.63 17.33 -3.76
CA ASP A 20 -7.63 17.65 -4.79
C ASP A 20 -6.43 16.69 -4.67
N PHE A 21 -6.51 15.56 -5.35
CA PHE A 21 -5.48 14.53 -5.29
C PHE A 21 -4.13 15.05 -5.79
N GLU A 22 -4.11 15.58 -7.00
CA GLU A 22 -2.85 16.01 -7.64
C GLU A 22 -2.20 17.18 -6.90
N GLY A 23 -2.98 18.18 -6.51
CA GLY A 23 -2.48 19.32 -5.74
C GLY A 23 -1.94 18.91 -4.37
N THR A 24 -2.55 17.94 -3.72
CA THR A 24 -2.07 17.41 -2.43
C THR A 24 -0.74 16.67 -2.59
N ILE A 25 -0.60 15.80 -3.59
CA ILE A 25 0.66 15.10 -3.88
C ILE A 25 1.77 16.09 -4.26
N ARG A 26 1.46 17.12 -5.07
CA ARG A 26 2.43 18.18 -5.42
C ARG A 26 2.90 18.96 -4.18
N LYS A 27 2.02 19.23 -3.21
CA LYS A 27 2.37 19.87 -1.94
C LYS A 27 3.34 19.02 -1.13
N LEU A 28 3.13 17.70 -1.06
CA LEU A 28 4.05 16.77 -0.37
C LEU A 28 5.44 16.81 -0.99
N ALA A 29 5.52 16.77 -2.31
CA ALA A 29 6.80 16.90 -3.02
C ALA A 29 7.48 18.26 -2.74
N ALA A 30 6.71 19.36 -2.75
CA ALA A 30 7.22 20.71 -2.47
C ALA A 30 7.71 20.87 -1.03
N ILE A 31 7.11 20.19 -0.05
CA ILE A 31 7.57 20.14 1.34
C ILE A 31 8.90 19.40 1.46
N GLY A 32 9.21 18.49 0.52
CA GLY A 32 10.45 17.73 0.49
C GLY A 32 10.34 16.29 0.96
N PHE A 33 9.14 15.71 1.03
CA PHE A 33 9.00 14.28 1.27
C PHE A 33 9.51 13.48 0.07
N PRO A 34 10.36 12.47 0.26
CA PRO A 34 10.85 11.63 -0.83
C PRO A 34 9.92 10.49 -1.17
N CYS A 35 9.06 10.10 -0.22
CA CYS A 35 8.23 8.90 -0.33
C CYS A 35 6.81 9.15 0.17
N VAL A 36 5.87 8.38 -0.38
CA VAL A 36 4.49 8.28 0.09
C VAL A 36 4.09 6.81 0.23
N GLU A 37 3.11 6.53 1.07
CA GLU A 37 2.44 5.24 1.15
C GLU A 37 0.99 5.41 0.74
N PRO A 38 0.61 5.00 -0.48
CA PRO A 38 -0.77 5.05 -0.92
C PRO A 38 -1.70 4.19 -0.05
N ALA A 39 -2.93 4.68 0.14
CA ALA A 39 -4.03 3.97 0.78
C ALA A 39 -5.29 4.15 -0.09
N GLY A 40 -5.30 3.46 -1.23
CA GLY A 40 -6.24 3.68 -2.31
C GLY A 40 -5.82 4.84 -3.24
N PHE A 41 -6.56 5.01 -4.35
CA PHE A 41 -6.20 5.93 -5.42
C PHE A 41 -7.30 6.96 -5.74
N HIS A 42 -8.34 7.07 -4.92
CA HIS A 42 -9.43 8.03 -5.10
C HIS A 42 -10.01 8.04 -6.53
N GLY A 43 -10.31 6.84 -7.05
CA GLY A 43 -10.87 6.65 -8.38
C GLY A 43 -9.89 6.79 -9.56
N ARG A 44 -8.60 6.99 -9.31
CA ARG A 44 -7.56 7.05 -10.35
C ARG A 44 -7.02 5.68 -10.67
N LYS A 45 -6.50 5.53 -11.89
CA LYS A 45 -5.81 4.31 -12.29
C LYS A 45 -4.39 4.27 -11.70
N PRO A 46 -3.87 3.09 -11.33
CA PRO A 46 -2.49 2.94 -10.84
C PRO A 46 -1.44 3.62 -11.74
N ALA A 47 -1.54 3.45 -13.05
CA ALA A 47 -0.61 4.05 -14.01
C ALA A 47 -0.60 5.60 -13.99
N GLU A 48 -1.75 6.23 -13.76
CA GLU A 48 -1.85 7.69 -13.63
C GLU A 48 -1.14 8.17 -12.36
N VAL A 49 -1.31 7.43 -11.27
CA VAL A 49 -0.65 7.72 -9.98
C VAL A 49 0.86 7.47 -10.10
N ALA A 50 1.28 6.36 -10.70
CA ALA A 50 2.70 6.05 -10.93
C ALA A 50 3.38 7.17 -11.74
N LYS A 51 2.71 7.65 -12.82
CA LYS A 51 3.21 8.76 -13.62
C LYS A 51 3.35 10.05 -12.78
N LEU A 52 2.33 10.42 -12.02
CA LEU A 52 2.35 11.62 -11.18
C LEU A 52 3.50 11.56 -10.15
N LEU A 53 3.66 10.43 -9.48
CA LEU A 53 4.76 10.25 -8.52
C LEU A 53 6.12 10.35 -9.20
N GLY A 54 6.29 9.72 -10.37
CA GLY A 54 7.51 9.79 -11.17
C GLY A 54 7.84 11.21 -11.61
N ASP A 55 6.87 11.97 -12.12
CA ASP A 55 7.04 13.37 -12.54
C ASP A 55 7.48 14.28 -11.36
N LEU A 56 7.16 13.90 -10.14
CA LEU A 56 7.49 14.63 -8.91
C LEU A 56 8.71 14.08 -8.17
N ASN A 57 9.38 13.07 -8.71
CA ASN A 57 10.48 12.33 -8.05
C ASN A 57 10.09 11.75 -6.67
N LEU A 58 8.82 11.40 -6.51
CA LEU A 58 8.31 10.68 -5.35
C LEU A 58 8.37 9.18 -5.60
N THR A 59 8.65 8.40 -4.57
CA THR A 59 8.56 6.94 -4.60
C THR A 59 7.47 6.43 -3.66
N ALA A 60 6.97 5.23 -3.92
CA ALA A 60 5.98 4.60 -3.07
C ALA A 60 6.44 3.18 -2.69
N PRO A 61 7.39 3.05 -1.74
CA PRO A 61 7.97 1.75 -1.40
C PRO A 61 7.00 0.79 -0.73
N SER A 62 5.92 1.31 -0.17
CA SER A 62 4.85 0.53 0.45
C SER A 62 3.48 1.05 0.03
N ALA A 63 2.46 0.21 0.18
CA ALA A 63 1.07 0.60 0.04
C ALA A 63 0.23 -0.04 1.15
N HIS A 64 -0.75 0.70 1.67
CA HIS A 64 -1.79 0.15 2.51
C HIS A 64 -2.90 -0.40 1.61
N CYS A 65 -3.03 -1.72 1.55
CA CYS A 65 -3.94 -2.40 0.64
C CYS A 65 -4.48 -3.70 1.26
N GLY A 66 -5.34 -4.40 0.54
CA GLY A 66 -5.79 -5.74 0.93
C GLY A 66 -4.69 -6.80 0.78
N LEU A 67 -4.88 -7.96 1.39
CA LEU A 67 -4.00 -9.10 1.17
C LEU A 67 -4.14 -9.62 -0.28
N PRO A 68 -3.04 -9.98 -0.94
CA PRO A 68 -3.04 -10.55 -2.29
C PRO A 68 -3.51 -12.01 -2.29
N LEU A 69 -4.82 -12.18 -2.11
CA LEU A 69 -5.52 -13.46 -2.01
C LEU A 69 -6.67 -13.53 -3.04
N GLY A 70 -7.08 -14.76 -3.37
CA GLY A 70 -8.24 -15.01 -4.24
C GLY A 70 -8.19 -14.23 -5.55
N ASP A 71 -9.32 -13.70 -5.96
CA ASP A 71 -9.49 -13.00 -7.24
C ASP A 71 -8.75 -11.65 -7.29
N ALA A 72 -8.57 -11.00 -6.13
CA ALA A 72 -7.86 -9.71 -6.05
C ALA A 72 -6.34 -9.83 -6.15
N LYS A 73 -5.78 -11.04 -6.03
CA LYS A 73 -4.34 -11.28 -5.99
C LYS A 73 -3.60 -10.62 -7.16
N ASN A 74 -4.04 -10.89 -8.37
CA ASN A 74 -3.32 -10.44 -9.57
C ASN A 74 -3.37 -8.91 -9.70
N GLU A 75 -4.52 -8.29 -9.46
CA GLU A 75 -4.66 -6.83 -9.49
C GLU A 75 -3.75 -6.14 -8.47
N ILE A 76 -3.67 -6.69 -7.25
CA ILE A 76 -2.81 -6.15 -6.19
C ILE A 76 -1.34 -6.25 -6.61
N ILE A 77 -0.91 -7.39 -7.16
CA ILE A 77 0.47 -7.61 -7.62
C ILE A 77 0.80 -6.66 -8.78
N GLU A 78 -0.06 -6.58 -9.79
CA GLU A 78 0.13 -5.69 -10.95
C GLU A 78 0.24 -4.23 -10.52
N THR A 79 -0.65 -3.79 -9.64
CA THR A 79 -0.61 -2.44 -9.05
C THR A 79 0.70 -2.19 -8.29
N ALA A 80 1.15 -3.16 -7.51
CA ALA A 80 2.40 -3.04 -6.76
C ALA A 80 3.62 -2.91 -7.68
N LEU A 81 3.67 -3.68 -8.74
CA LEU A 81 4.74 -3.61 -9.73
C LEU A 81 4.71 -2.30 -10.52
N GLU A 82 3.54 -1.82 -10.92
CA GLU A 82 3.34 -0.54 -11.61
C GLU A 82 3.87 0.65 -10.80
N LEU A 83 3.57 0.68 -9.49
CA LEU A 83 3.99 1.76 -8.59
C LEU A 83 5.36 1.55 -7.94
N GLY A 84 5.99 0.40 -8.16
CA GLY A 84 7.29 0.07 -7.57
C GLY A 84 7.24 -0.20 -6.08
N HIS A 85 6.10 -0.69 -5.57
CA HIS A 85 5.99 -1.10 -4.17
C HIS A 85 6.90 -2.30 -3.89
N ARG A 86 7.37 -2.38 -2.67
CA ARG A 86 8.07 -3.54 -2.12
C ARG A 86 7.27 -4.19 -0.99
N TYR A 87 6.51 -3.38 -0.27
CA TYR A 87 5.75 -3.82 0.90
C TYR A 87 4.25 -3.57 0.69
N LEU A 88 3.46 -4.62 0.90
CA LEU A 88 2.00 -4.59 0.90
C LEU A 88 1.53 -4.70 2.34
N ILE A 89 0.99 -3.61 2.88
CA ILE A 89 0.62 -3.50 4.29
C ILE A 89 -0.90 -3.58 4.41
N THR A 90 -1.37 -4.47 5.25
CA THR A 90 -2.81 -4.65 5.50
C THR A 90 -3.14 -4.28 6.94
N GLY A 91 -4.08 -3.37 7.11
CA GLY A 91 -4.52 -2.89 8.44
C GLY A 91 -5.80 -3.54 8.94
N VAL A 92 -6.53 -4.22 8.08
CA VAL A 92 -7.76 -4.92 8.44
C VAL A 92 -7.62 -6.39 8.06
N PRO A 93 -7.84 -7.33 8.98
CA PRO A 93 -7.78 -8.75 8.68
C PRO A 93 -8.85 -9.16 7.67
N PRO A 94 -8.68 -10.28 6.97
CA PRO A 94 -9.60 -10.75 5.92
C PRO A 94 -11.07 -10.90 6.34
N GLY A 95 -11.36 -11.11 7.59
CA GLY A 95 -12.74 -11.22 8.12
C GLY A 95 -13.23 -9.99 8.86
N GLY A 96 -12.41 -8.95 8.98
CA GLY A 96 -12.72 -7.74 9.74
C GLY A 96 -12.07 -7.70 11.12
N GLN A 97 -12.30 -6.63 11.87
CA GLN A 97 -11.65 -6.43 13.18
C GLN A 97 -12.14 -7.40 14.27
N ASP A 98 -13.31 -7.97 14.12
CA ASP A 98 -13.89 -8.90 15.10
C ASP A 98 -13.26 -10.31 15.05
N ASP A 99 -12.40 -10.58 14.06
CA ASP A 99 -11.75 -11.88 13.89
C ASP A 99 -10.57 -12.14 14.86
N TYR A 100 -10.27 -11.22 15.77
CA TYR A 100 -9.23 -11.39 16.78
C TYR A 100 -9.75 -11.84 18.16
N THR A 101 -10.92 -12.46 18.21
CA THR A 101 -11.58 -12.82 19.47
C THR A 101 -11.13 -14.17 20.05
N SER A 102 -10.43 -14.99 19.27
CA SER A 102 -9.92 -16.29 19.74
C SER A 102 -8.56 -16.62 19.13
N THR A 103 -7.81 -17.49 19.81
CA THR A 103 -6.53 -18.00 19.30
C THR A 103 -6.65 -18.69 17.95
N ASP A 104 -7.75 -19.42 17.73
CA ASP A 104 -7.95 -20.15 16.46
C ASP A 104 -8.22 -19.18 15.29
N GLN A 105 -8.95 -18.11 15.53
CA GLN A 105 -9.12 -17.03 14.54
C GLN A 105 -7.79 -16.35 14.22
N VAL A 106 -6.98 -16.02 15.22
CA VAL A 106 -5.66 -15.43 15.01
C VAL A 106 -4.75 -16.36 14.18
N LYS A 107 -4.77 -17.65 14.45
CA LYS A 107 -4.03 -18.64 13.65
C LYS A 107 -4.52 -18.70 12.22
N ALA A 108 -5.83 -18.71 12.00
CA ALA A 108 -6.41 -18.71 10.66
C ALA A 108 -6.02 -17.44 9.84
N ILE A 109 -5.99 -16.28 10.50
CA ILE A 109 -5.49 -15.03 9.90
C ILE A 109 -4.00 -15.15 9.55
N ALA A 110 -3.19 -15.68 10.47
CA ALA A 110 -1.75 -15.86 10.24
C ALA A 110 -1.49 -16.79 9.03
N GLU A 111 -2.27 -17.85 8.87
CA GLU A 111 -2.19 -18.73 7.69
C GLU A 111 -2.49 -17.99 6.39
N GLN A 112 -3.47 -17.08 6.39
CA GLN A 112 -3.77 -16.25 5.21
C GLN A 112 -2.62 -15.30 4.87
N TYR A 113 -1.94 -14.73 5.86
CA TYR A 113 -0.73 -13.94 5.64
C TYR A 113 0.41 -14.79 5.05
N CYS A 114 0.57 -16.04 5.49
CA CYS A 114 1.55 -16.96 4.90
C CYS A 114 1.23 -17.24 3.43
N ILE A 115 -0.02 -17.54 3.10
CA ILE A 115 -0.47 -17.76 1.71
C ILE A 115 -0.24 -16.49 0.86
N ALA A 116 -0.57 -15.32 1.39
CA ALA A 116 -0.35 -14.05 0.71
C ALA A 116 1.14 -13.79 0.47
N ALA A 117 2.00 -14.10 1.43
CA ALA A 117 3.45 -13.97 1.30
C ALA A 117 4.00 -14.88 0.19
N ASP A 118 3.55 -16.15 0.15
CA ASP A 118 3.93 -17.09 -0.91
C ASP A 118 3.47 -16.62 -2.29
N ASN A 119 2.26 -16.06 -2.38
CA ASN A 119 1.72 -15.51 -3.63
C ASN A 119 2.56 -14.40 -4.23
N VAL A 120 3.26 -13.61 -3.43
CA VAL A 120 4.00 -12.43 -3.88
C VAL A 120 5.52 -12.62 -3.90
N ALA A 121 6.04 -13.70 -3.31
CA ALA A 121 7.48 -13.94 -3.15
C ALA A 121 8.25 -13.91 -4.48
N SER A 122 7.70 -14.54 -5.54
CA SER A 122 8.32 -14.58 -6.86
C SER A 122 8.41 -13.21 -7.55
N HIS A 123 7.65 -12.23 -7.07
CA HIS A 123 7.63 -10.85 -7.57
C HIS A 123 8.54 -9.91 -6.76
N GLY A 124 9.25 -10.43 -5.73
CA GLY A 124 10.10 -9.64 -4.85
C GLY A 124 9.31 -8.74 -3.88
N LEU A 125 8.02 -9.02 -3.70
CA LEU A 125 7.13 -8.30 -2.80
C LEU A 125 7.08 -8.99 -1.43
N GLN A 126 6.74 -8.22 -0.41
CA GLN A 126 6.54 -8.70 0.96
C GLN A 126 5.21 -8.19 1.49
N VAL A 127 4.54 -8.98 2.31
CA VAL A 127 3.32 -8.59 3.01
C VAL A 127 3.63 -8.26 4.47
N GLY A 128 2.89 -7.31 5.01
CA GLY A 128 3.03 -6.89 6.40
C GLY A 128 1.68 -6.55 7.03
N TYR A 129 1.69 -6.48 8.34
CA TYR A 129 0.52 -6.11 9.16
C TYR A 129 0.74 -4.73 9.79
N HIS A 130 -0.33 -3.94 9.79
CA HIS A 130 -0.38 -2.61 10.43
C HIS A 130 -1.18 -2.67 11.73
#